data_ba724d73e1563438c2a9eb1fe7a9cb3a
#
_entry.id   ba724d73e1563438c2a9eb1fe7a9cb3a
#
_cell.length_a   1.000
_cell.length_b   1.000
_cell.length_c   1.000
_cell.angle_alpha   90.00
_cell.angle_beta   90.00
_cell.angle_gamma   90.00
#
_symmetry.space_group_name_H-M   'P 1'
#
loop_
_entity.id
_entity.type
_entity.pdbx_description
1 polymer ?
#
loop_
_entity_poly.entity_id
_entity_poly.type
_entity_poly.pdbx_seq_one_letter_code
_entity_poly.pdbx_strand_id
1 'polypeptide(L)'
;KRTTKNNPVADFVSYLINQLPDTENASNKELKMKTLIKELKNVEFDLDSKEFYDFDFIPVGISNKYNSKQESLYNLLEDSFHEVLIMSPFLSKGVIKDFNDRNKYIEHSEHVLITRASELGKLKPTDCSNFEIYTMKDAVIDGESLISEENVSVQKQDIHAKIYMIMKYPNTYLYLGSLNASHNALNGNIEFMVKLHTKNRYLNLSKLKDSLFGTDEAECPFQIASLNNVQEDTADEKTQMLDSVIKAVNRLNASAVIKENGELFDINLFFEPFESEYGITVSPLLSNKTAPLSENILFSS
;
A
#
# COMPACT_ATOMS: atom_id res chain seq x y z
N LYS A 1 10.85 -3.95 30.72
CA LYS A 1 11.50 -2.62 30.56
C LYS A 1 10.71 -1.84 29.54
N ARG A 2 10.15 -0.69 29.93
CA ARG A 2 9.35 0.14 29.01
C ARG A 2 10.26 0.65 27.90
N THR A 3 9.98 0.30 26.66
CA THR A 3 10.75 0.77 25.49
C THR A 3 9.94 1.80 24.73
N THR A 4 10.56 2.89 24.30
CA THR A 4 9.92 3.89 23.43
C THR A 4 9.79 3.40 21.99
N LYS A 5 10.42 2.27 21.65
CA LYS A 5 10.46 1.68 20.31
C LYS A 5 9.08 1.29 19.79
N ASN A 6 8.16 0.92 20.69
CA ASN A 6 6.79 0.52 20.35
C ASN A 6 5.80 1.70 20.28
N ASN A 7 6.23 2.91 20.65
CA ASN A 7 5.33 4.06 20.60
C ASN A 7 4.71 4.26 19.19
N PRO A 8 5.45 4.14 18.07
CA PRO A 8 4.85 4.32 16.75
C PRO A 8 3.73 3.32 16.44
N VAL A 9 3.88 2.03 16.80
CA VAL A 9 2.81 1.04 16.58
C VAL A 9 1.62 1.28 17.51
N ALA A 10 1.86 1.68 18.75
CA ALA A 10 0.80 2.01 19.70
C ALA A 10 0.02 3.27 19.25
N ASP A 11 0.71 4.28 18.72
CA ASP A 11 0.12 5.50 18.18
C ASP A 11 -0.70 5.18 16.92
N PHE A 12 -0.21 4.27 16.06
CA PHE A 12 -0.92 3.80 14.88
C PHE A 12 -2.23 3.08 15.25
N VAL A 13 -2.17 2.13 16.19
CA VAL A 13 -3.37 1.43 16.68
C VAL A 13 -4.34 2.40 17.32
N SER A 14 -3.85 3.37 18.12
CA SER A 14 -4.69 4.41 18.74
C SER A 14 -5.41 5.25 17.67
N TYR A 15 -4.70 5.64 16.61
CA TYR A 15 -5.29 6.37 15.50
C TYR A 15 -6.41 5.57 14.83
N LEU A 16 -6.17 4.29 14.50
CA LEU A 16 -7.17 3.44 13.86
C LEU A 16 -8.43 3.28 14.71
N ILE A 17 -8.27 3.14 16.03
CA ILE A 17 -9.40 3.04 16.96
C ILE A 17 -10.27 4.29 16.91
N ASN A 18 -9.65 5.47 16.86
CA ASN A 18 -10.36 6.74 16.80
C ASN A 18 -11.10 6.98 15.45
N GLN A 19 -10.82 6.16 14.43
CA GLN A 19 -11.55 6.20 13.16
C GLN A 19 -12.75 5.22 13.11
N LEU A 20 -12.91 4.38 14.14
CA LEU A 20 -14.04 3.46 14.19
C LEU A 20 -15.33 4.24 14.49
N PRO A 21 -16.45 3.89 13.83
CA PRO A 21 -17.74 4.52 14.12
C PRO A 21 -18.19 4.22 15.55
N ASP A 22 -18.83 5.19 16.18
CA ASP A 22 -19.48 5.01 17.47
C ASP A 22 -20.64 4.02 17.33
N THR A 23 -20.55 2.89 18.00
CA THR A 23 -21.62 1.89 18.06
C THR A 23 -22.08 1.67 19.50
N GLU A 24 -23.32 1.31 19.73
CA GLU A 24 -23.87 1.09 21.08
C GLU A 24 -23.08 0.06 21.92
N ASN A 25 -22.33 -0.84 21.27
CA ASN A 25 -21.42 -1.79 21.92
C ASN A 25 -19.98 -1.31 22.03
N ALA A 26 -19.72 -0.03 21.79
CA ALA A 26 -18.37 0.55 21.72
C ALA A 26 -17.62 0.48 23.06
N SER A 27 -18.32 0.62 24.20
CA SER A 27 -17.67 0.76 25.51
C SER A 27 -16.77 -0.42 25.90
N ASN A 28 -17.21 -1.66 25.68
CA ASN A 28 -16.40 -2.85 25.98
C ASN A 28 -15.26 -3.06 24.98
N LYS A 29 -15.49 -2.76 23.69
CA LYS A 29 -14.45 -2.84 22.66
C LYS A 29 -13.39 -1.75 22.90
N GLU A 30 -13.82 -0.53 23.16
CA GLU A 30 -12.95 0.60 23.44
C GLU A 30 -12.04 0.36 24.66
N LEU A 31 -12.59 -0.20 25.75
CA LEU A 31 -11.80 -0.56 26.93
C LEU A 31 -10.73 -1.60 26.61
N LYS A 32 -11.09 -2.66 25.88
CA LYS A 32 -10.14 -3.70 25.42
C LYS A 32 -9.05 -3.12 24.53
N MET A 33 -9.41 -2.20 23.63
CA MET A 33 -8.48 -1.55 22.73
C MET A 33 -7.53 -0.60 23.46
N LYS A 34 -8.02 0.19 24.42
CA LYS A 34 -7.18 1.01 25.31
C LYS A 34 -6.20 0.16 26.12
N THR A 35 -6.65 -1.01 26.58
CA THR A 35 -5.79 -1.97 27.27
C THR A 35 -4.71 -2.50 26.33
N LEU A 36 -5.08 -2.89 25.10
CA LEU A 36 -4.13 -3.36 24.08
C LEU A 36 -3.04 -2.31 23.78
N ILE A 37 -3.43 -1.03 23.60
CA ILE A 37 -2.47 0.07 23.37
C ILE A 37 -1.49 0.21 24.53
N LYS A 38 -1.99 0.08 25.77
CA LYS A 38 -1.15 0.13 26.96
C LYS A 38 -0.18 -1.06 27.03
N GLU A 39 -0.65 -2.24 26.67
CA GLU A 39 0.17 -3.47 26.63
C GLU A 39 1.21 -3.41 25.53
N LEU A 40 0.86 -2.94 24.32
CA LEU A 40 1.80 -2.76 23.21
C LEU A 40 3.03 -1.93 23.61
N LYS A 41 2.84 -0.91 24.44
CA LYS A 41 3.95 -0.08 24.95
C LYS A 41 4.89 -0.81 25.90
N ASN A 42 4.48 -1.96 26.43
CA ASN A 42 5.24 -2.75 27.37
C ASN A 42 5.76 -4.08 26.79
N VAL A 43 5.29 -4.47 25.60
CA VAL A 43 5.80 -5.66 24.91
C VAL A 43 7.23 -5.42 24.47
N GLU A 44 8.08 -6.40 24.63
CA GLU A 44 9.42 -6.44 24.06
C GLU A 44 9.34 -7.29 22.79
N PHE A 45 9.50 -6.64 21.62
CA PHE A 45 9.65 -7.34 20.37
C PHE A 45 11.11 -7.68 20.18
N ASP A 46 11.39 -8.92 19.89
CA ASP A 46 12.72 -9.43 19.61
C ASP A 46 12.80 -9.93 18.17
N LEU A 47 13.99 -9.80 17.58
CA LEU A 47 14.31 -10.38 16.28
C LEU A 47 15.09 -11.67 16.53
N ASP A 48 14.45 -12.81 16.34
CA ASP A 48 15.13 -14.10 16.33
C ASP A 48 15.91 -14.27 15.00
N SER A 49 16.88 -13.39 14.79
CA SER A 49 17.70 -13.34 13.58
C SER A 49 19.14 -12.94 13.91
N LYS A 50 20.08 -13.64 13.30
CA LYS A 50 21.50 -13.27 13.34
C LYS A 50 21.86 -12.20 12.31
N GLU A 51 21.03 -11.99 11.32
CA GLU A 51 21.27 -11.10 10.18
C GLU A 51 20.71 -9.71 10.43
N PHE A 52 19.50 -9.63 11.01
CA PHE A 52 18.86 -8.39 11.38
C PHE A 52 19.11 -8.09 12.86
N TYR A 53 19.75 -6.96 13.14
CA TYR A 53 20.14 -6.59 14.49
C TYR A 53 19.24 -5.54 15.14
N ASP A 54 18.38 -4.89 14.37
CA ASP A 54 17.46 -3.85 14.85
C ASP A 54 16.27 -3.69 13.90
N PHE A 55 15.20 -3.01 14.37
CA PHE A 55 14.01 -2.68 13.58
C PHE A 55 13.37 -1.39 14.07
N ASP A 56 12.59 -0.73 13.20
CA ASP A 56 11.72 0.39 13.53
C ASP A 56 10.31 0.17 12.98
N PHE A 57 9.33 0.67 13.70
CA PHE A 57 7.95 0.79 13.23
C PHE A 57 7.73 2.17 12.62
N ILE A 58 7.19 2.21 11.41
CA ILE A 58 7.02 3.43 10.62
C ILE A 58 5.57 3.58 10.20
N PRO A 59 4.72 4.20 11.03
CA PRO A 59 3.40 4.61 10.61
C PRO A 59 3.49 5.83 9.68
N VAL A 60 2.66 5.86 8.65
CA VAL A 60 2.55 6.96 7.69
C VAL A 60 1.10 7.44 7.68
N GLY A 61 0.89 8.73 7.61
CA GLY A 61 -0.46 9.29 7.43
C GLY A 61 -1.29 9.49 8.69
N ILE A 62 -0.80 9.18 9.90
CA ILE A 62 -1.62 9.19 11.13
C ILE A 62 -1.57 10.50 11.93
N SER A 63 -0.56 11.32 11.75
CA SER A 63 -0.42 12.61 12.43
C SER A 63 0.68 13.46 11.79
N ASN A 64 0.73 14.76 12.14
CA ASN A 64 1.82 15.64 11.68
C ASN A 64 3.21 15.15 12.08
N LYS A 65 3.32 14.40 13.20
CA LYS A 65 4.56 13.78 13.63
C LYS A 65 5.06 12.71 12.66
N TYR A 66 4.14 12.03 11.98
CA TYR A 66 4.43 10.94 11.04
C TYR A 66 4.09 11.30 9.58
N ASN A 67 3.59 12.52 9.34
CA ASN A 67 3.22 13.06 8.03
C ASN A 67 4.09 14.20 7.57
N SER A 68 5.05 14.64 8.37
CA SER A 68 5.86 15.73 7.88
C SER A 68 6.49 15.26 6.57
N LYS A 69 6.48 16.14 5.57
CA LYS A 69 7.22 15.91 4.31
C LYS A 69 8.67 15.49 4.58
N GLN A 70 9.11 15.69 5.79
CA GLN A 70 10.41 15.31 6.33
C GLN A 70 10.50 13.87 6.84
N GLU A 71 9.39 13.19 7.11
CA GLU A 71 9.34 11.80 7.60
C GLU A 71 8.66 10.82 6.62
N SER A 72 8.37 11.28 5.40
CA SER A 72 7.96 10.40 4.31
C SER A 72 9.08 9.43 3.94
N LEU A 73 8.80 8.40 3.17
CA LEU A 73 9.84 7.54 2.58
C LEU A 73 10.96 8.34 1.90
N TYR A 74 10.66 9.55 1.38
CA TYR A 74 11.66 10.46 0.85
C TYR A 74 12.76 10.80 1.84
N ASN A 75 12.47 10.85 3.14
CA ASN A 75 13.45 11.14 4.16
C ASN A 75 14.07 9.90 4.79
N LEU A 76 13.32 8.77 4.79
CA LEU A 76 13.90 7.49 5.15
C LEU A 76 14.93 7.02 4.13
N LEU A 77 14.82 7.55 2.92
CA LEU A 77 15.70 7.31 1.78
C LEU A 77 16.77 8.39 1.64
N GLU A 78 17.16 8.99 2.78
CA GLU A 78 18.08 10.10 2.81
C GLU A 78 19.29 9.94 1.88
N ASP A 79 19.45 10.98 1.08
CA ASP A 79 20.63 11.50 0.42
C ASP A 79 21.27 10.65 -0.67
N SER A 80 21.80 9.52 -0.40
CA SER A 80 22.50 8.68 -1.37
C SER A 80 22.48 7.24 -0.93
N PHE A 81 22.30 6.36 -1.85
CA PHE A 81 22.38 4.92 -1.65
C PHE A 81 23.24 4.30 -2.76
N HIS A 82 23.85 3.17 -2.47
CA HIS A 82 24.66 2.43 -3.45
C HIS A 82 23.81 1.44 -4.22
N GLU A 83 22.81 0.86 -3.56
CA GLU A 83 21.90 -0.10 -4.18
C GLU A 83 20.48 0.18 -3.69
N VAL A 84 19.50 0.00 -4.58
CA VAL A 84 18.08 0.04 -4.22
C VAL A 84 17.31 -1.03 -4.97
N LEU A 85 16.40 -1.71 -4.26
CA LEU A 85 15.36 -2.52 -4.85
C LEU A 85 14.01 -2.00 -4.38
N ILE A 86 13.12 -1.76 -5.32
CA ILE A 86 11.73 -1.39 -5.08
C ILE A 86 10.85 -2.47 -5.66
N MET A 87 10.03 -3.12 -4.85
CA MET A 87 8.93 -3.96 -5.31
C MET A 87 7.62 -3.28 -4.90
N SER A 88 6.79 -2.94 -5.88
CA SER A 88 5.53 -2.26 -5.63
C SER A 88 4.51 -2.54 -6.74
N PRO A 89 3.27 -2.93 -6.39
CA PRO A 89 2.21 -3.19 -7.36
C PRO A 89 1.65 -1.94 -8.04
N PHE A 90 1.84 -0.76 -7.43
CA PHE A 90 1.35 0.52 -7.95
C PHE A 90 2.46 1.57 -7.87
N LEU A 91 2.61 2.33 -8.93
CA LEU A 91 3.65 3.32 -9.09
C LEU A 91 3.08 4.72 -9.34
N SER A 92 3.88 5.72 -9.01
CA SER A 92 3.76 7.07 -9.55
C SER A 92 5.07 7.47 -10.21
N LYS A 93 4.98 7.99 -11.43
CA LYS A 93 6.11 8.49 -12.21
C LYS A 93 7.05 9.37 -11.38
N GLY A 94 6.49 10.36 -10.66
CA GLY A 94 7.27 11.29 -9.84
C GLY A 94 8.09 10.61 -8.74
N VAL A 95 7.56 9.54 -8.12
CA VAL A 95 8.23 8.76 -7.10
C VAL A 95 9.43 8.01 -7.69
N ILE A 96 9.21 7.29 -8.78
CA ILE A 96 10.28 6.51 -9.43
C ILE A 96 11.36 7.43 -9.98
N LYS A 97 10.97 8.55 -10.60
CA LYS A 97 11.89 9.55 -11.10
C LYS A 97 12.75 10.15 -9.97
N ASP A 98 12.18 10.43 -8.81
CA ASP A 98 12.91 10.95 -7.68
C ASP A 98 13.98 9.95 -7.19
N PHE A 99 13.65 8.65 -7.09
CA PHE A 99 14.65 7.61 -6.82
C PHE A 99 15.73 7.55 -7.89
N ASN A 100 15.35 7.62 -9.16
CA ASN A 100 16.29 7.59 -10.27
C ASN A 100 17.27 8.77 -10.23
N ASP A 101 16.77 9.96 -9.91
CA ASP A 101 17.55 11.19 -9.93
C ASP A 101 18.47 11.36 -8.70
N ARG A 102 18.12 10.78 -7.56
CA ARG A 102 18.92 10.86 -6.32
C ARG A 102 20.29 10.24 -6.46
N ASN A 103 20.43 9.22 -7.28
CA ASN A 103 21.66 8.45 -7.40
C ASN A 103 22.44 8.61 -8.71
N LYS A 104 22.00 9.49 -9.61
CA LYS A 104 22.65 9.69 -10.92
C LYS A 104 24.14 10.08 -10.85
N TYR A 105 24.63 10.47 -9.67
CA TYR A 105 26.01 10.92 -9.48
C TYR A 105 26.90 9.89 -8.78
N ILE A 106 26.36 8.74 -8.42
CA ILE A 106 27.12 7.68 -7.75
C ILE A 106 27.52 6.63 -8.79
N GLU A 107 28.81 6.53 -9.07
CA GLU A 107 29.36 5.47 -9.90
C GLU A 107 29.05 4.11 -9.28
N HIS A 108 28.62 3.15 -10.11
CA HIS A 108 28.29 1.77 -9.72
C HIS A 108 27.06 1.61 -8.79
N SER A 109 26.12 2.56 -8.79
CA SER A 109 24.84 2.35 -8.13
C SER A 109 23.95 1.43 -8.94
N GLU A 110 23.37 0.40 -8.31
CA GLU A 110 22.45 -0.53 -8.94
C GLU A 110 21.03 -0.28 -8.44
N HIS A 111 20.07 -0.22 -9.38
CA HIS A 111 18.67 0.01 -9.08
C HIS A 111 17.81 -1.09 -9.71
N VAL A 112 16.95 -1.70 -8.91
CA VAL A 112 15.99 -2.70 -9.37
C VAL A 112 14.58 -2.26 -9.04
N LEU A 113 13.70 -2.31 -10.04
CA LEU A 113 12.28 -2.07 -9.91
C LEU A 113 11.52 -3.33 -10.30
N ILE A 114 10.71 -3.87 -9.40
CA ILE A 114 9.81 -4.99 -9.65
C ILE A 114 8.37 -4.49 -9.52
N THR A 115 7.60 -4.58 -10.60
CA THR A 115 6.24 -4.04 -10.64
C THR A 115 5.32 -4.84 -11.56
N ARG A 116 4.05 -4.48 -11.60
CA ARG A 116 3.09 -5.06 -12.53
C ARG A 116 3.32 -4.56 -13.95
N ALA A 117 3.08 -5.40 -14.94
CA ALA A 117 3.19 -5.02 -16.36
C ALA A 117 2.28 -3.83 -16.69
N SER A 118 1.09 -3.76 -16.08
CA SER A 118 0.15 -2.64 -16.24
C SER A 118 0.67 -1.28 -15.77
N GLU A 119 1.65 -1.25 -14.88
CA GLU A 119 2.21 0.00 -14.36
C GLU A 119 3.28 0.62 -15.26
N LEU A 120 3.83 -0.16 -16.19
CA LEU A 120 4.92 0.28 -17.09
C LEU A 120 4.50 1.44 -17.99
N GLY A 121 3.22 1.50 -18.40
CA GLY A 121 2.67 2.59 -19.21
C GLY A 121 2.75 3.98 -18.57
N LYS A 122 2.91 4.04 -17.25
CA LYS A 122 3.04 5.29 -16.49
C LYS A 122 4.45 5.87 -16.51
N LEU A 123 5.45 5.07 -16.91
CA LEU A 123 6.87 5.42 -16.88
C LEU A 123 7.42 5.70 -18.27
N LYS A 124 8.28 6.72 -18.37
CA LYS A 124 9.11 6.96 -19.56
C LYS A 124 10.53 6.46 -19.30
N PRO A 125 11.28 6.06 -20.32
CA PRO A 125 12.67 5.62 -20.17
C PRO A 125 13.55 6.62 -19.38
N THR A 126 13.28 7.93 -19.52
CA THR A 126 14.00 8.99 -18.79
C THR A 126 13.67 9.06 -17.31
N ASP A 127 12.54 8.49 -16.87
CA ASP A 127 12.10 8.55 -15.47
C ASP A 127 12.78 7.46 -14.63
N CYS A 128 13.32 6.42 -15.27
CA CYS A 128 13.88 5.23 -14.64
C CYS A 128 15.12 4.69 -15.39
N SER A 129 15.90 5.59 -15.98
CA SER A 129 17.06 5.23 -16.81
C SER A 129 18.13 4.40 -16.10
N ASN A 130 18.17 4.49 -14.77
CA ASN A 130 19.12 3.76 -13.92
C ASN A 130 18.53 2.43 -13.39
N PHE A 131 17.24 2.16 -13.63
CA PHE A 131 16.58 0.96 -13.12
C PHE A 131 16.64 -0.20 -14.12
N GLU A 132 17.00 -1.37 -13.62
CA GLU A 132 16.67 -2.64 -14.23
C GLU A 132 15.24 -3.00 -13.80
N ILE A 133 14.33 -3.17 -14.77
CA ILE A 133 12.90 -3.31 -14.50
C ILE A 133 12.48 -4.76 -14.73
N TYR A 134 11.71 -5.29 -13.79
CA TYR A 134 11.15 -6.63 -13.85
C TYR A 134 9.64 -6.63 -13.64
N THR A 135 8.97 -7.56 -14.33
CA THR A 135 7.56 -7.89 -14.12
C THR A 135 7.41 -9.38 -13.83
N MET A 136 6.29 -9.78 -13.24
CA MET A 136 5.98 -11.19 -13.07
C MET A 136 5.72 -11.83 -14.44
N LYS A 137 6.20 -13.07 -14.66
CA LYS A 137 5.94 -13.83 -15.88
C LYS A 137 4.45 -14.18 -15.97
N ASP A 138 3.87 -14.09 -17.18
CA ASP A 138 2.45 -14.41 -17.41
C ASP A 138 2.13 -15.87 -17.00
N ALA A 139 3.05 -16.79 -17.23
CA ALA A 139 2.90 -18.19 -16.83
C ALA A 139 2.72 -18.37 -15.31
N VAL A 140 3.27 -17.47 -14.49
CA VAL A 140 3.09 -17.49 -13.02
C VAL A 140 1.72 -16.91 -12.68
N ILE A 141 1.33 -15.80 -13.33
CA ILE A 141 0.04 -15.14 -13.13
C ILE A 141 -1.13 -16.04 -13.53
N ASP A 142 -0.97 -16.80 -14.61
CA ASP A 142 -2.00 -17.70 -15.16
C ASP A 142 -1.94 -19.10 -14.53
N GLY A 143 -0.80 -19.53 -13.98
CA GLY A 143 -0.59 -20.88 -13.46
C GLY A 143 -1.49 -21.26 -12.28
N GLU A 144 -1.85 -20.32 -11.42
CA GLU A 144 -2.76 -20.55 -10.31
C GLU A 144 -4.22 -20.67 -10.75
N SER A 145 -4.60 -20.14 -11.91
CA SER A 145 -5.95 -20.30 -12.49
C SER A 145 -6.25 -21.72 -12.94
N LEU A 146 -5.21 -22.53 -13.20
CA LEU A 146 -5.33 -23.92 -13.63
C LEU A 146 -5.51 -24.91 -12.48
N ILE A 147 -5.24 -24.52 -11.25
CA ILE A 147 -5.29 -25.39 -10.07
C ILE A 147 -6.68 -25.34 -9.37
N SER A 148 -7.46 -24.30 -9.61
CA SER A 148 -8.80 -24.18 -9.02
C SER A 148 -9.87 -24.77 -9.92
N GLU A 149 -10.32 -25.97 -9.63
CA GLU A 149 -11.40 -26.69 -10.35
C GLU A 149 -12.82 -26.11 -10.09
N GLU A 150 -12.98 -25.02 -9.35
CA GLU A 150 -14.27 -24.39 -9.09
C GLU A 150 -14.44 -23.10 -9.92
N ASN A 151 -15.59 -22.99 -10.61
CA ASN A 151 -16.04 -21.87 -11.44
C ASN A 151 -16.28 -20.54 -10.65
N VAL A 152 -15.34 -20.13 -9.86
CA VAL A 152 -15.28 -18.78 -9.29
C VAL A 152 -14.33 -17.99 -10.18
N SER A 153 -14.70 -16.78 -10.55
CA SER A 153 -13.83 -15.86 -11.29
C SER A 153 -12.51 -15.68 -10.51
N VAL A 154 -11.50 -16.48 -10.87
CA VAL A 154 -10.20 -16.46 -10.19
C VAL A 154 -9.56 -15.12 -10.50
N GLN A 155 -9.40 -14.28 -9.49
CA GLN A 155 -8.61 -13.07 -9.63
C GLN A 155 -7.17 -13.51 -9.91
N LYS A 156 -6.67 -13.14 -11.09
CA LYS A 156 -5.28 -13.37 -11.46
C LYS A 156 -4.37 -12.81 -10.34
N GLN A 157 -3.56 -13.66 -9.74
CA GLN A 157 -2.61 -13.22 -8.72
C GLN A 157 -1.43 -12.54 -9.41
N ASP A 158 -1.21 -11.28 -9.05
CA ASP A 158 -0.09 -10.49 -9.50
C ASP A 158 0.63 -9.92 -8.27
N ILE A 159 1.75 -9.24 -8.48
CA ILE A 159 2.53 -8.61 -7.42
C ILE A 159 1.62 -7.80 -6.49
N HIS A 160 1.69 -8.10 -5.19
CA HIS A 160 1.03 -7.31 -4.14
C HIS A 160 1.99 -6.87 -3.03
N ALA A 161 3.19 -7.41 -3.00
CA ALA A 161 4.22 -7.06 -2.02
C ALA A 161 4.69 -5.60 -2.20
N LYS A 162 5.01 -4.94 -1.08
CA LYS A 162 5.66 -3.64 -1.03
C LYS A 162 6.93 -3.80 -0.22
N ILE A 163 8.04 -3.84 -0.93
CA ILE A 163 9.38 -4.09 -0.39
C ILE A 163 10.30 -3.00 -0.91
N TYR A 164 11.06 -2.39 0.00
CA TYR A 164 12.13 -1.47 -0.36
C TYR A 164 13.40 -1.93 0.34
N MET A 165 14.43 -2.20 -0.43
CA MET A 165 15.77 -2.41 0.11
C MET A 165 16.65 -1.23 -0.28
N ILE A 166 17.35 -0.68 0.69
CA ILE A 166 18.26 0.45 0.50
C ILE A 166 19.59 0.10 1.15
N MET A 167 20.62 0.03 0.35
CA MET A 167 21.96 -0.21 0.83
C MET A 167 22.75 1.09 0.85
N LYS A 168 23.17 1.51 2.05
CA LYS A 168 24.07 2.64 2.32
C LYS A 168 25.23 2.12 3.13
N TYR A 169 26.33 1.81 2.43
CA TYR A 169 27.48 1.14 3.03
C TYR A 169 27.88 1.73 4.40
N PRO A 170 28.07 0.90 5.44
CA PRO A 170 28.06 -0.57 5.45
C PRO A 170 26.71 -1.19 5.84
N ASN A 171 25.64 -0.43 5.84
CA ASN A 171 24.32 -0.84 6.31
C ASN A 171 23.38 -1.11 5.14
N THR A 172 22.43 -2.02 5.37
CA THR A 172 21.28 -2.25 4.50
C THR A 172 20.01 -2.15 5.34
N TYR A 173 19.00 -1.51 4.77
CA TYR A 173 17.70 -1.33 5.36
C TYR A 173 16.66 -2.02 4.47
N LEU A 174 15.85 -2.90 5.07
CA LEU A 174 14.75 -3.57 4.40
C LEU A 174 13.44 -3.07 4.98
N TYR A 175 12.60 -2.46 4.13
CA TYR A 175 11.29 -1.95 4.51
C TYR A 175 10.22 -2.87 3.95
N LEU A 176 9.33 -3.34 4.81
CA LEU A 176 8.22 -4.23 4.49
C LEU A 176 6.92 -3.65 5.03
N GLY A 177 5.85 -3.67 4.26
CA GLY A 177 4.56 -3.19 4.74
C GLY A 177 3.54 -2.88 3.65
N SER A 178 2.71 -1.88 3.88
CA SER A 178 1.58 -1.56 3.01
C SER A 178 1.86 -0.46 1.97
N LEU A 179 2.94 0.31 2.11
CA LEU A 179 3.22 1.51 1.35
C LEU A 179 3.62 1.23 -0.10
N ASN A 180 2.79 1.64 -1.05
CA ASN A 180 3.13 1.61 -2.48
C ASN A 180 4.11 2.73 -2.88
N ALA A 181 4.87 2.51 -3.94
CA ALA A 181 5.74 3.54 -4.55
C ALA A 181 4.91 4.55 -5.35
N SER A 182 3.89 5.11 -4.73
CA SER A 182 2.95 6.03 -5.33
C SER A 182 2.77 7.30 -4.51
N HIS A 183 2.46 8.40 -5.18
CA HIS A 183 2.25 9.70 -4.54
C HIS A 183 1.11 9.65 -3.51
N ASN A 184 0.03 8.95 -3.82
CA ASN A 184 -1.11 8.81 -2.91
C ASN A 184 -0.73 8.05 -1.64
N ALA A 185 0.04 6.96 -1.75
CA ALA A 185 0.51 6.22 -0.59
C ALA A 185 1.42 7.06 0.31
N LEU A 186 2.31 7.86 -0.30
CA LEU A 186 3.25 8.71 0.44
C LEU A 186 2.60 9.92 1.11
N ASN A 187 1.54 10.49 0.53
CA ASN A 187 1.01 11.80 0.93
C ASN A 187 -0.47 11.82 1.32
N GLY A 188 -1.22 10.75 1.10
CA GLY A 188 -2.67 10.74 1.29
C GLY A 188 -3.24 9.55 2.03
N ASN A 189 -2.55 8.42 1.99
CA ASN A 189 -3.02 7.19 2.62
C ASN A 189 -2.50 7.04 4.05
N ILE A 190 -3.15 6.14 4.79
CA ILE A 190 -2.66 5.65 6.06
C ILE A 190 -1.97 4.33 5.78
N GLU A 191 -0.66 4.29 6.04
CA GLU A 191 0.19 3.16 5.73
C GLU A 191 1.04 2.77 6.94
N PHE A 192 1.56 1.55 6.92
CA PHE A 192 2.43 1.06 7.97
C PHE A 192 3.57 0.23 7.39
N MET A 193 4.79 0.53 7.83
CA MET A 193 6.00 -0.17 7.44
C MET A 193 6.78 -0.65 8.67
N VAL A 194 7.50 -1.74 8.48
CA VAL A 194 8.56 -2.17 9.38
C VAL A 194 9.88 -1.99 8.64
N LYS A 195 10.83 -1.29 9.26
CA LYS A 195 12.19 -1.14 8.79
C LYS A 195 13.09 -2.10 9.56
N LEU A 196 13.72 -3.03 8.87
CA LEU A 196 14.69 -3.96 9.42
C LEU A 196 16.10 -3.46 9.12
N HIS A 197 16.99 -3.51 10.11
CA HIS A 197 18.37 -3.06 10.00
C HIS A 197 19.31 -4.25 9.91
N THR A 198 20.16 -4.24 8.90
CA THR A 198 21.18 -5.27 8.71
C THR A 198 22.48 -4.66 8.16
N LYS A 199 23.50 -5.49 8.00
CA LYS A 199 24.75 -5.12 7.33
C LYS A 199 24.76 -5.65 5.90
N ASN A 200 25.41 -4.93 4.99
CA ASN A 200 25.51 -5.31 3.57
C ASN A 200 26.13 -6.70 3.35
N ARG A 201 26.96 -7.16 4.29
CA ARG A 201 27.50 -8.54 4.25
C ARG A 201 26.44 -9.63 4.41
N TYR A 202 25.30 -9.32 5.07
CA TYR A 202 24.21 -10.26 5.26
C TYR A 202 23.14 -10.08 4.19
N LEU A 203 22.79 -8.83 3.84
CA LEU A 203 21.82 -8.51 2.82
C LEU A 203 22.34 -7.37 1.94
N ASN A 204 22.41 -7.61 0.63
CA ASN A 204 22.67 -6.65 -0.44
C ASN A 204 21.76 -6.98 -1.62
N LEU A 205 21.83 -6.20 -2.69
CA LEU A 205 20.95 -6.35 -3.85
C LEU A 205 21.05 -7.75 -4.49
N SER A 206 22.28 -8.25 -4.68
CA SER A 206 22.50 -9.60 -5.24
C SER A 206 21.79 -10.67 -4.41
N LYS A 207 22.01 -10.69 -3.10
CA LYS A 207 21.42 -11.69 -2.19
C LYS A 207 19.90 -11.59 -2.15
N LEU A 208 19.35 -10.37 -2.20
CA LEU A 208 17.91 -10.20 -2.23
C LEU A 208 17.33 -10.65 -3.57
N LYS A 209 18.01 -10.34 -4.69
CA LYS A 209 17.64 -10.87 -6.02
C LYS A 209 17.67 -12.41 -6.00
N ASP A 210 18.73 -13.04 -5.50
CA ASP A 210 18.82 -14.50 -5.43
C ASP A 210 17.66 -15.09 -4.60
N SER A 211 17.27 -14.44 -3.52
CA SER A 211 16.17 -14.90 -2.68
C SER A 211 14.78 -14.73 -3.35
N LEU A 212 14.60 -13.68 -4.15
CA LEU A 212 13.33 -13.40 -4.81
C LEU A 212 13.18 -14.11 -6.16
N PHE A 213 14.29 -14.27 -6.88
CA PHE A 213 14.30 -14.79 -8.25
C PHE A 213 14.58 -16.31 -8.29
N GLY A 214 15.12 -16.85 -7.21
CA GLY A 214 15.62 -18.23 -7.17
C GLY A 214 17.00 -18.34 -7.83
N THR A 215 17.57 -19.52 -7.75
CA THR A 215 18.88 -19.84 -8.32
C THR A 215 18.79 -20.46 -9.72
N ASP A 216 17.60 -20.88 -10.13
CA ASP A 216 17.31 -21.44 -11.43
C ASP A 216 16.49 -20.45 -12.26
N GLU A 217 16.99 -20.09 -13.45
CA GLU A 217 16.32 -19.17 -14.37
C GLU A 217 14.95 -19.69 -14.82
N ALA A 218 14.78 -21.02 -14.88
CA ALA A 218 13.50 -21.64 -15.21
C ALA A 218 12.43 -21.45 -14.11
N GLU A 219 12.85 -21.39 -12.85
CA GLU A 219 11.98 -21.21 -11.70
C GLU A 219 11.79 -19.73 -11.33
N CYS A 220 12.59 -18.83 -11.91
CA CYS A 220 12.48 -17.40 -11.66
C CYS A 220 11.07 -16.90 -12.02
N PRO A 221 10.31 -16.30 -11.06
CA PRO A 221 8.95 -15.82 -11.34
C PRO A 221 8.92 -14.49 -12.12
N PHE A 222 10.07 -13.84 -12.30
CA PHE A 222 10.18 -12.53 -12.92
C PHE A 222 10.86 -12.58 -14.29
N GLN A 223 10.53 -11.60 -15.11
CA GLN A 223 11.15 -11.37 -16.42
C GLN A 223 11.56 -9.91 -16.58
N ILE A 224 12.64 -9.65 -17.29
CA ILE A 224 13.08 -8.30 -17.63
C ILE A 224 12.02 -7.62 -18.51
N ALA A 225 11.67 -6.40 -18.16
CA ALA A 225 10.71 -5.59 -18.87
C ALA A 225 11.40 -4.41 -19.59
N SER A 226 10.96 -4.10 -20.79
CA SER A 226 11.42 -2.95 -21.56
C SER A 226 10.30 -1.95 -21.77
N LEU A 227 10.58 -0.67 -21.55
CA LEU A 227 9.62 0.42 -21.78
C LEU A 227 9.47 0.83 -23.25
N ASN A 228 10.32 0.33 -24.14
CA ASN A 228 10.35 0.78 -25.54
C ASN A 228 9.10 0.40 -26.36
N ASN A 229 8.30 -0.55 -25.87
CA ASN A 229 7.11 -1.06 -26.57
C ASN A 229 5.81 -0.83 -25.80
N VAL A 230 5.83 -0.05 -24.72
CA VAL A 230 4.63 0.18 -23.92
C VAL A 230 3.83 1.32 -24.55
N GLN A 231 2.59 1.04 -24.98
CA GLN A 231 1.66 2.09 -25.37
C GLN A 231 1.38 2.99 -24.19
N GLU A 232 1.45 4.31 -24.38
CA GLU A 232 1.01 5.26 -23.34
C GLU A 232 -0.45 4.93 -23.00
N ASP A 233 -0.68 4.63 -21.74
CA ASP A 233 -1.99 4.21 -21.27
C ASP A 233 -2.92 5.44 -21.22
N THR A 234 -3.80 5.57 -22.23
CA THR A 234 -4.85 6.59 -22.23
C THR A 234 -5.92 6.35 -21.15
N ALA A 235 -5.80 5.25 -20.41
CA ALA A 235 -6.64 4.96 -19.25
C ALA A 235 -6.40 5.93 -18.06
N ASP A 236 -5.33 6.71 -18.08
CA ASP A 236 -4.93 7.56 -16.96
C ASP A 236 -5.98 8.66 -16.64
N GLU A 237 -6.61 9.26 -17.64
CA GLU A 237 -7.66 10.26 -17.42
C GLU A 237 -8.91 9.66 -16.76
N LYS A 238 -9.40 8.52 -17.25
CA LYS A 238 -10.57 7.85 -16.68
C LYS A 238 -10.31 7.32 -15.27
N THR A 239 -9.13 6.79 -15.03
CA THR A 239 -8.71 6.31 -13.71
C THR A 239 -8.58 7.47 -12.73
N GLN A 240 -7.97 8.59 -13.13
CA GLN A 240 -7.89 9.81 -12.31
C GLN A 240 -9.28 10.40 -12.02
N MET A 241 -10.17 10.40 -13.00
CA MET A 241 -11.57 10.80 -12.84
C MET A 241 -12.28 9.90 -11.83
N LEU A 242 -12.17 8.58 -11.97
CA LEU A 242 -12.76 7.62 -11.02
C LEU A 242 -12.22 7.81 -9.61
N ASP A 243 -10.91 7.95 -9.46
CA ASP A 243 -10.28 8.23 -8.16
C ASP A 243 -10.76 9.53 -7.53
N SER A 244 -10.99 10.58 -8.33
CA SER A 244 -11.52 11.85 -7.84
C SER A 244 -12.95 11.70 -7.33
N VAL A 245 -13.78 10.95 -8.04
CA VAL A 245 -15.17 10.65 -7.64
C VAL A 245 -15.20 9.80 -6.37
N ILE A 246 -14.40 8.74 -6.30
CA ILE A 246 -14.27 7.90 -5.09
C ILE A 246 -13.86 8.74 -3.88
N LYS A 247 -12.87 9.63 -4.04
CA LYS A 247 -12.43 10.52 -2.96
C LYS A 247 -13.52 11.50 -2.54
N ALA A 248 -14.29 12.02 -3.48
CA ALA A 248 -15.40 12.93 -3.19
C ALA A 248 -16.52 12.20 -2.43
N VAL A 249 -16.91 10.99 -2.88
CA VAL A 249 -17.93 10.17 -2.19
C VAL A 249 -17.48 9.78 -0.78
N ASN A 250 -16.23 9.38 -0.62
CA ASN A 250 -15.69 9.00 0.71
C ASN A 250 -15.60 10.17 1.72
N ARG A 251 -15.69 11.39 1.24
CA ARG A 251 -15.73 12.61 2.11
C ARG A 251 -17.13 13.02 2.50
N LEU A 252 -18.15 12.45 1.87
CA LEU A 252 -19.54 12.78 2.20
C LEU A 252 -19.85 12.30 3.62
N ASN A 253 -20.42 13.18 4.42
CA ASN A 253 -21.04 12.77 5.66
C ASN A 253 -22.32 12.01 5.31
N ALA A 254 -22.35 10.73 5.69
CA ALA A 254 -23.50 9.87 5.49
C ALA A 254 -24.04 9.42 6.84
N SER A 255 -25.37 9.39 6.97
CA SER A 255 -26.05 8.78 8.11
C SER A 255 -27.10 7.82 7.65
N ALA A 256 -27.34 6.76 8.43
CA ALA A 256 -28.35 5.76 8.14
C ALA A 256 -29.31 5.64 9.34
N VAL A 257 -30.60 5.69 9.05
CA VAL A 257 -31.65 5.40 10.03
C VAL A 257 -32.36 4.13 9.61
N ILE A 258 -32.29 3.12 10.48
CA ILE A 258 -32.92 1.83 10.26
C ILE A 258 -34.21 1.77 11.08
N LYS A 259 -35.31 1.43 10.45
CA LYS A 259 -36.61 1.22 11.10
C LYS A 259 -37.08 -0.19 10.86
N GLU A 260 -37.57 -0.85 11.90
CA GLU A 260 -38.24 -2.14 11.77
C GLU A 260 -39.58 -1.97 11.07
N ASN A 261 -39.85 -2.84 10.13
CA ASN A 261 -41.10 -2.90 9.36
C ASN A 261 -41.56 -4.35 9.29
N GLY A 262 -42.21 -4.85 10.36
CA GLY A 262 -42.58 -6.27 10.54
C GLY A 262 -41.34 -7.13 10.75
N GLU A 263 -41.15 -8.14 9.89
CA GLU A 263 -39.93 -9.00 9.88
C GLU A 263 -38.80 -8.44 9.06
N LEU A 264 -38.95 -7.23 8.52
CA LEU A 264 -38.09 -6.60 7.55
C LEU A 264 -37.60 -5.23 8.09
N PHE A 265 -36.71 -4.60 7.36
CA PHE A 265 -36.14 -3.30 7.75
C PHE A 265 -36.20 -2.29 6.61
N ASP A 266 -36.60 -1.07 6.94
CA ASP A 266 -36.47 0.08 6.06
C ASP A 266 -35.19 0.85 6.41
N ILE A 267 -34.34 1.12 5.42
CA ILE A 267 -33.08 1.81 5.58
C ILE A 267 -33.20 3.17 4.90
N ASN A 268 -33.20 4.24 5.68
CA ASN A 268 -33.10 5.61 5.18
C ASN A 268 -31.65 6.08 5.24
N LEU A 269 -31.07 6.42 4.09
CA LEU A 269 -29.76 6.99 3.98
C LEU A 269 -29.87 8.49 3.72
N PHE A 270 -29.10 9.28 4.45
CA PHE A 270 -29.00 10.70 4.30
C PHE A 270 -27.54 11.05 3.96
N PHE A 271 -27.37 11.83 2.91
CA PHE A 271 -26.07 12.33 2.46
C PHE A 271 -26.08 13.86 2.41
N GLU A 272 -24.92 14.46 2.56
CA GLU A 272 -24.73 15.86 2.21
C GLU A 272 -24.99 16.07 0.70
N PRO A 273 -25.45 17.26 0.28
CA PRO A 273 -25.64 17.58 -1.14
C PRO A 273 -24.36 17.25 -1.92
N PHE A 274 -24.50 16.46 -2.96
CA PHE A 274 -23.39 16.02 -3.80
C PHE A 274 -23.76 16.18 -5.28
N GLU A 275 -23.02 17.05 -5.96
CA GLU A 275 -23.12 17.22 -7.40
C GLU A 275 -22.01 16.42 -8.09
N SER A 276 -22.37 15.60 -9.04
CA SER A 276 -21.45 14.83 -9.88
C SER A 276 -21.91 14.81 -11.32
N GLU A 277 -21.00 15.01 -12.24
CA GLU A 277 -21.24 14.81 -13.68
C GLU A 277 -21.47 13.32 -14.01
N TYR A 278 -21.21 12.43 -13.07
CA TYR A 278 -21.32 10.97 -13.24
C TYR A 278 -22.50 10.43 -12.46
N GLY A 279 -23.20 9.46 -13.07
CA GLY A 279 -24.24 8.69 -12.40
C GLY A 279 -23.65 7.78 -11.34
N ILE A 280 -23.83 8.12 -10.07
CA ILE A 280 -23.40 7.30 -8.92
C ILE A 280 -24.64 6.60 -8.37
N THR A 281 -24.50 5.30 -8.11
CA THR A 281 -25.55 4.51 -7.48
C THR A 281 -25.05 3.96 -6.13
N VAL A 282 -25.99 3.83 -5.20
CA VAL A 282 -25.76 3.27 -3.87
C VAL A 282 -26.58 2.01 -3.72
N SER A 283 -26.04 1.00 -3.06
CA SER A 283 -26.74 -0.22 -2.70
C SER A 283 -26.40 -0.65 -1.28
N PRO A 284 -27.34 -1.19 -0.50
CA PRO A 284 -27.01 -1.87 0.75
C PRO A 284 -26.12 -3.08 0.47
N LEU A 285 -25.20 -3.38 1.38
CA LEU A 285 -24.30 -4.53 1.27
C LEU A 285 -25.16 -5.83 1.20
N LEU A 286 -24.81 -6.72 0.28
CA LEU A 286 -25.52 -7.98 0.01
C LEU A 286 -26.96 -7.79 -0.52
N SER A 287 -27.31 -6.63 -1.06
CA SER A 287 -28.61 -6.38 -1.69
C SER A 287 -28.42 -6.10 -3.18
N ASN A 288 -29.39 -6.57 -3.98
CA ASN A 288 -29.49 -6.25 -5.41
C ASN A 288 -30.24 -4.93 -5.67
N LYS A 289 -30.74 -4.27 -4.64
CA LYS A 289 -31.42 -2.98 -4.76
C LYS A 289 -30.41 -1.87 -4.90
N THR A 290 -30.59 -1.04 -5.91
CA THR A 290 -29.74 0.13 -6.17
C THR A 290 -30.60 1.39 -6.28
N ALA A 291 -30.07 2.52 -5.84
CA ALA A 291 -30.69 3.83 -6.01
C ALA A 291 -29.63 4.84 -6.45
N PRO A 292 -29.99 5.88 -7.24
CA PRO A 292 -29.08 6.99 -7.51
C PRO A 292 -28.67 7.68 -6.21
N LEU A 293 -27.41 8.10 -6.12
CA LEU A 293 -26.96 8.90 -4.98
C LEU A 293 -27.71 10.23 -4.95
N SER A 294 -28.42 10.47 -3.85
CA SER A 294 -29.18 11.70 -3.58
C SER A 294 -29.17 12.00 -2.08
N GLU A 295 -29.62 13.17 -1.69
CA GLU A 295 -29.61 13.61 -0.28
C GLU A 295 -30.39 12.67 0.65
N ASN A 296 -31.42 12.01 0.12
CA ASN A 296 -32.26 11.10 0.88
C ASN A 296 -32.62 9.86 0.03
N ILE A 297 -32.27 8.69 0.50
CA ILE A 297 -32.52 7.43 -0.21
C ILE A 297 -33.21 6.45 0.75
N LEU A 298 -34.35 5.92 0.34
CA LEU A 298 -35.08 4.90 1.07
C LEU A 298 -34.93 3.53 0.38
N PHE A 299 -34.38 2.58 1.10
CA PHE A 299 -34.43 1.17 0.74
C PHE A 299 -35.46 0.46 1.63
N SER A 300 -36.60 0.11 1.06
CA SER A 300 -37.59 -0.74 1.71
C SER A 300 -37.38 -2.17 1.31
N SER A 301 -37.48 -3.07 2.24
CA SER A 301 -37.32 -4.52 2.05
C SER A 301 -38.55 -5.15 1.40
#